data_d8c4dbb3031611bb02c7c492c2b91fda
#
_entry.id   d8c4dbb3031611bb02c7c492c2b91fda
#
_cell.length_a   1.000
_cell.length_b   1.000
_cell.length_c   1.000
_cell.angle_alpha   90.00
_cell.angle_beta   90.00
_cell.angle_gamma   90.00
#
_symmetry.space_group_name_H-M   'P 1'
#
loop_
_entity.id
_entity.type
_entity.pdbx_description
1 polymer ?
#
loop_
_entity_poly.entity_id
_entity_poly.type
_entity_poly.pdbx_seq_one_letter_code
_entity_poly.pdbx_strand_id
1 'polypeptide(L)'
;MNEYLKNIMISDLILLDKHSSFFESDQYPWDLIHSISDLFSEATSSYGSIENVMINDSNGPVVIDKTSIIEPFTVLKGPLFIGKNTLVKSHSTVSNTIINHDCKVSGEIHSCIFQPYSNKAHEGFLGNSFIGSWANLGAGTTTSNLKNNYSSVQVKWDGKLIDTGSIFFGSIIGEHVKTAIGTNLNTGTVIELGCNIVSQSFPPR
;
A
#
# COMPACT_ATOMS: atom_id res chain seq x y z
N MET A 1 -8.11 -17.80 -4.56
CA MET A 1 -7.86 -16.38 -4.91
C MET A 1 -8.71 -16.06 -6.12
N ASN A 2 -9.44 -14.98 -6.08
CA ASN A 2 -10.22 -14.54 -7.22
C ASN A 2 -9.25 -14.26 -8.38
N GLU A 3 -9.41 -14.94 -9.51
CA GLU A 3 -8.59 -14.83 -10.72
C GLU A 3 -8.47 -13.37 -11.22
N TYR A 4 -9.46 -12.57 -10.88
CA TYR A 4 -9.52 -11.14 -11.11
C TYR A 4 -8.44 -10.34 -10.35
N LEU A 5 -8.21 -10.63 -9.06
CA LEU A 5 -7.15 -9.99 -8.28
C LEU A 5 -5.75 -10.38 -8.78
N LYS A 6 -5.57 -11.63 -9.23
CA LYS A 6 -4.33 -12.08 -9.87
C LYS A 6 -3.97 -11.28 -11.12
N ASN A 7 -4.94 -11.11 -12.01
CA ASN A 7 -4.71 -10.47 -13.31
C ASN A 7 -4.42 -8.97 -13.17
N ILE A 8 -5.05 -8.27 -12.22
CA ILE A 8 -4.81 -6.85 -11.97
C ILE A 8 -3.44 -6.62 -11.31
N MET A 9 -3.04 -7.51 -10.42
CA MET A 9 -1.77 -7.36 -9.70
C MET A 9 -0.54 -7.57 -10.59
N ILE A 10 -0.66 -8.39 -11.63
CA ILE A 10 0.46 -8.79 -12.49
C ILE A 10 0.71 -7.79 -13.62
N SER A 11 -0.35 -7.23 -14.23
CA SER A 11 -0.21 -6.41 -15.44
C SER A 11 0.36 -5.01 -15.19
N ASP A 12 0.22 -4.47 -14.00
CA ASP A 12 0.49 -3.06 -13.72
C ASP A 12 1.73 -2.79 -12.84
N LEU A 13 2.36 -3.81 -12.30
CA LEU A 13 3.62 -3.68 -11.60
C LEU A 13 4.80 -3.81 -12.58
N ILE A 14 5.33 -2.69 -13.03
CA ILE A 14 6.43 -2.59 -14.01
C ILE A 14 7.69 -3.39 -13.60
N LEU A 15 7.85 -3.69 -12.32
CA LEU A 15 8.92 -4.53 -11.78
C LEU A 15 8.67 -6.03 -11.97
N LEU A 16 7.46 -6.45 -12.33
CA LEU A 16 7.04 -7.85 -12.33
C LEU A 16 7.25 -8.62 -13.63
N ASP A 17 7.64 -7.96 -14.73
CA ASP A 17 8.04 -8.66 -15.97
C ASP A 17 9.17 -9.68 -15.74
N LYS A 18 9.94 -9.52 -14.65
CA LYS A 18 11.03 -10.43 -14.27
C LYS A 18 10.65 -11.47 -13.21
N HIS A 19 9.51 -11.33 -12.54
CA HIS A 19 9.14 -12.13 -11.37
C HIS A 19 7.81 -12.86 -11.51
N SER A 20 7.45 -13.30 -12.71
CA SER A 20 6.22 -14.08 -12.96
C SER A 20 6.11 -15.36 -12.10
N SER A 21 7.23 -15.85 -11.57
CA SER A 21 7.27 -17.01 -10.66
C SER A 21 6.81 -16.68 -9.22
N PHE A 22 6.73 -15.42 -8.83
CA PHE A 22 6.25 -15.00 -7.50
C PHE A 22 4.74 -15.16 -7.30
N PHE A 23 3.99 -15.37 -8.38
CA PHE A 23 2.53 -15.45 -8.33
C PHE A 23 2.04 -16.89 -8.55
N GLU A 24 2.43 -17.79 -7.66
CA GLU A 24 1.82 -19.12 -7.65
C GLU A 24 0.34 -19.04 -7.23
N SER A 25 -0.42 -20.07 -7.61
CA SER A 25 -1.89 -20.06 -7.54
C SER A 25 -2.50 -19.88 -6.13
N ASP A 26 -1.70 -19.94 -5.09
CA ASP A 26 -2.14 -20.03 -3.70
C ASP A 26 -1.72 -18.84 -2.82
N GLN A 27 -1.20 -17.74 -3.41
CA GLN A 27 -0.79 -16.57 -2.64
C GLN A 27 -1.98 -15.63 -2.34
N TYR A 28 -1.99 -15.12 -1.14
CA TYR A 28 -2.93 -14.10 -0.67
C TYR A 28 -2.33 -12.69 -0.83
N PRO A 29 -3.16 -11.63 -0.85
CA PRO A 29 -2.65 -10.24 -0.93
C PRO A 29 -1.64 -9.88 0.16
N TRP A 30 -1.74 -10.47 1.34
CA TRP A 30 -0.78 -10.23 2.42
C TRP A 30 0.59 -10.86 2.18
N ASP A 31 0.67 -11.94 1.42
CA ASP A 31 1.96 -12.53 1.07
C ASP A 31 2.78 -11.57 0.21
N LEU A 32 2.12 -10.82 -0.69
CA LEU A 32 2.76 -9.78 -1.47
C LEU A 32 3.26 -8.61 -0.62
N ILE A 33 2.48 -8.19 0.37
CA ILE A 33 2.89 -7.13 1.29
C ILE A 33 4.15 -7.56 2.06
N HIS A 34 4.20 -8.81 2.48
CA HIS A 34 5.36 -9.36 3.20
C HIS A 34 6.60 -9.50 2.31
N SER A 35 6.41 -9.76 1.02
CA SER A 35 7.50 -9.94 0.06
C SER A 35 7.94 -8.66 -0.65
N ILE A 36 7.46 -7.48 -0.26
CA ILE A 36 7.85 -6.21 -0.92
C ILE A 36 9.37 -6.10 -1.05
N SER A 37 10.12 -6.37 0.01
CA SER A 37 11.58 -6.27 -0.02
C SER A 37 12.24 -7.22 -1.04
N ASP A 38 11.66 -8.39 -1.24
CA ASP A 38 12.19 -9.40 -2.16
C ASP A 38 11.99 -8.98 -3.62
N LEU A 39 10.92 -8.22 -3.90
CA LEU A 39 10.67 -7.66 -5.23
C LEU A 39 11.75 -6.66 -5.69
N PHE A 40 12.52 -6.13 -4.75
CA PHE A 40 13.60 -5.18 -5.03
C PHE A 40 15.00 -5.81 -5.03
N SER A 41 15.13 -7.14 -4.91
CA SER A 41 16.42 -7.83 -4.74
C SER A 41 17.44 -7.52 -5.85
N GLU A 42 17.00 -7.26 -7.08
CA GLU A 42 17.85 -6.89 -8.22
C GLU A 42 17.75 -5.41 -8.61
N ALA A 43 16.95 -4.62 -7.91
CA ALA A 43 16.75 -3.22 -8.24
C ALA A 43 17.89 -2.35 -7.69
N THR A 44 18.17 -1.26 -8.38
CA THR A 44 19.09 -0.20 -7.92
C THR A 44 18.34 1.10 -7.78
N SER A 45 18.77 1.96 -6.84
CA SER A 45 18.18 3.28 -6.66
C SER A 45 18.24 4.09 -7.95
N SER A 46 17.11 4.70 -8.32
CA SER A 46 16.98 5.54 -9.49
C SER A 46 16.02 6.70 -9.20
N TYR A 47 16.58 7.86 -8.96
CA TYR A 47 15.83 9.11 -8.72
C TYR A 47 16.68 10.31 -9.14
N GLY A 48 16.01 11.38 -9.56
CA GLY A 48 16.66 12.64 -9.88
C GLY A 48 17.04 13.46 -8.63
N SER A 49 17.63 14.62 -8.84
CA SER A 49 17.79 15.60 -7.76
C SER A 49 16.43 16.17 -7.37
N ILE A 50 16.00 15.97 -6.13
CA ILE A 50 14.73 16.44 -5.59
C ILE A 50 15.02 17.34 -4.40
N GLU A 51 14.63 18.61 -4.51
CA GLU A 51 14.94 19.60 -3.48
C GLU A 51 14.13 19.41 -2.20
N ASN A 52 14.78 19.56 -1.06
CA ASN A 52 14.17 19.49 0.26
C ASN A 52 13.41 18.18 0.56
N VAL A 53 13.84 17.07 -0.04
CA VAL A 53 13.35 15.71 0.21
C VAL A 53 14.47 14.89 0.82
N MET A 54 14.18 14.17 1.89
CA MET A 54 15.13 13.22 2.49
C MET A 54 14.92 11.84 1.85
N ILE A 55 15.95 11.31 1.21
CA ILE A 55 15.93 9.94 0.67
C ILE A 55 16.95 9.09 1.42
N ASN A 56 16.53 7.94 1.91
CA ASN A 56 17.36 6.95 2.56
C ASN A 56 17.15 5.57 1.92
N ASP A 57 18.13 5.13 1.15
CA ASP A 57 18.14 3.85 0.46
C ASP A 57 19.07 2.79 1.12
N SER A 58 19.48 3.03 2.36
CA SER A 58 20.36 2.12 3.09
C SER A 58 19.76 0.73 3.37
N ASN A 59 18.43 0.63 3.42
CA ASN A 59 17.70 -0.62 3.67
C ASN A 59 17.09 -1.23 2.40
N GLY A 60 17.36 -0.66 1.24
CA GLY A 60 16.86 -1.11 -0.04
C GLY A 60 16.69 0.04 -1.02
N PRO A 61 16.57 -0.24 -2.31
CA PRO A 61 16.54 0.80 -3.35
C PRO A 61 15.32 1.69 -3.26
N VAL A 62 15.50 2.94 -3.69
CA VAL A 62 14.43 3.91 -3.94
C VAL A 62 14.37 4.18 -5.43
N VAL A 63 13.24 3.86 -6.05
CA VAL A 63 13.01 4.03 -7.49
C VAL A 63 11.85 4.99 -7.69
N ILE A 64 12.11 6.11 -8.34
CA ILE A 64 11.11 7.16 -8.59
C ILE A 64 11.04 7.45 -10.09
N ASP A 65 9.85 7.30 -10.66
CA ASP A 65 9.64 7.68 -12.07
C ASP A 65 9.82 9.19 -12.25
N LYS A 66 10.46 9.57 -13.32
CA LYS A 66 10.80 10.98 -13.64
C LYS A 66 9.60 11.92 -13.82
N THR A 67 8.40 11.36 -14.02
CA THR A 67 7.16 12.13 -14.18
C THR A 67 6.44 12.35 -12.85
N SER A 68 6.93 11.72 -11.78
CA SER A 68 6.34 11.84 -10.45
C SER A 68 6.78 13.14 -9.77
N ILE A 69 5.92 13.64 -8.91
CA ILE A 69 6.13 14.85 -8.13
C ILE A 69 6.27 14.48 -6.66
N ILE A 70 7.40 14.79 -6.07
CA ILE A 70 7.64 14.65 -4.64
C ILE A 70 7.71 16.05 -4.04
N GLU A 71 6.74 16.40 -3.23
CA GLU A 71 6.70 17.72 -2.59
C GLU A 71 7.74 17.85 -1.47
N PRO A 72 8.23 19.05 -1.16
CA PRO A 72 9.25 19.30 -0.12
C PRO A 72 8.88 18.76 1.27
N PHE A 73 9.91 18.52 2.07
CA PHE A 73 9.82 18.00 3.45
C PHE A 73 9.25 16.58 3.55
N THR A 74 9.34 15.84 2.48
CA THR A 74 9.00 14.41 2.43
C THR A 74 10.20 13.57 2.83
N VAL A 75 9.95 12.46 3.52
CA VAL A 75 10.94 11.44 3.88
C VAL A 75 10.62 10.14 3.15
N LEU A 76 11.54 9.69 2.30
CA LEU A 76 11.43 8.45 1.52
C LEU A 76 12.47 7.44 2.00
N LYS A 77 12.04 6.22 2.32
CA LYS A 77 12.93 5.15 2.79
C LYS A 77 12.70 3.89 1.97
N GLY A 78 13.78 3.36 1.43
CA GLY A 78 13.74 2.11 0.65
C GLY A 78 13.49 0.85 1.52
N PRO A 79 13.09 -0.26 0.87
CA PRO A 79 12.77 -0.34 -0.54
C PRO A 79 11.50 0.43 -0.90
N LEU A 80 11.50 1.15 -2.02
CA LEU A 80 10.39 2.03 -2.39
C LEU A 80 10.30 2.18 -3.92
N PHE A 81 9.11 2.01 -4.47
CA PHE A 81 8.80 2.34 -5.86
C PHE A 81 7.71 3.41 -5.94
N ILE A 82 7.94 4.45 -6.73
CA ILE A 82 6.98 5.50 -7.04
C ILE A 82 6.81 5.56 -8.56
N GLY A 83 5.66 5.13 -9.03
CA GLY A 83 5.31 5.02 -10.44
C GLY A 83 4.90 6.34 -11.08
N LYS A 84 4.71 6.32 -12.41
CA LYS A 84 4.45 7.49 -13.27
C LYS A 84 3.34 8.39 -12.75
N ASN A 85 3.48 9.71 -12.94
CA ASN A 85 2.45 10.72 -12.63
C ASN A 85 1.95 10.69 -11.19
N THR A 86 2.68 10.06 -10.27
CA THR A 86 2.30 9.96 -8.87
C THR A 86 2.72 11.21 -8.12
N LEU A 87 1.84 11.69 -7.24
CA LEU A 87 2.10 12.81 -6.36
C LEU A 87 2.29 12.32 -4.92
N VAL A 88 3.47 12.55 -4.35
CA VAL A 88 3.71 12.42 -2.91
C VAL A 88 3.70 13.82 -2.29
N LYS A 89 2.72 14.08 -1.43
CA LYS A 89 2.53 15.40 -0.85
C LYS A 89 3.51 15.68 0.28
N SER A 90 3.73 16.95 0.53
CA SER A 90 4.66 17.45 1.56
C SER A 90 4.39 16.85 2.95
N HIS A 91 5.45 16.78 3.76
CA HIS A 91 5.43 16.24 5.13
C HIS A 91 5.00 14.77 5.22
N SER A 92 5.13 14.00 4.14
CA SER A 92 4.87 12.56 4.14
C SER A 92 6.11 11.77 4.56
N THR A 93 5.89 10.62 5.18
CA THR A 93 6.92 9.60 5.39
C THR A 93 6.48 8.32 4.71
N VAL A 94 7.24 7.87 3.72
CA VAL A 94 6.91 6.66 2.95
C VAL A 94 8.07 5.67 3.02
N SER A 95 7.78 4.42 3.36
CA SER A 95 8.81 3.38 3.50
C SER A 95 8.29 2.00 3.11
N ASN A 96 9.18 1.15 2.59
CA ASN A 96 8.91 -0.24 2.22
C ASN A 96 7.59 -0.38 1.42
N THR A 97 7.41 0.41 0.37
CA THR A 97 6.09 0.61 -0.27
C THR A 97 6.21 0.60 -1.78
N ILE A 98 5.21 0.04 -2.44
CA ILE A 98 5.03 0.13 -3.89
C ILE A 98 3.85 1.05 -4.16
N ILE A 99 4.08 2.17 -4.84
CA ILE A 99 3.04 3.09 -5.28
C ILE A 99 3.04 3.07 -6.81
N ASN A 100 1.97 2.57 -7.38
CA ASN A 100 1.83 2.47 -8.83
C ASN A 100 1.57 3.85 -9.45
N HIS A 101 1.25 3.89 -10.73
CA HIS A 101 1.10 5.14 -11.48
C HIS A 101 -0.21 5.89 -11.14
N ASP A 102 -0.21 7.22 -11.37
CA ASP A 102 -1.36 8.11 -11.22
C ASP A 102 -2.00 8.11 -9.81
N CYS A 103 -1.19 7.87 -8.78
CA CYS A 103 -1.60 7.88 -7.38
C CYS A 103 -1.36 9.24 -6.71
N LYS A 104 -2.09 9.50 -5.62
CA LYS A 104 -1.80 10.64 -4.73
C LYS A 104 -1.70 10.15 -3.30
N VAL A 105 -0.56 10.39 -2.66
CA VAL A 105 -0.31 9.87 -1.32
C VAL A 105 0.18 10.95 -0.38
N SER A 106 -0.21 10.83 0.88
CA SER A 106 0.23 11.71 1.97
C SER A 106 0.08 11.01 3.33
N GLY A 107 0.81 11.50 4.32
CA GLY A 107 0.82 10.98 5.67
C GLY A 107 1.94 9.99 5.93
N GLU A 108 1.76 9.11 6.90
CA GLU A 108 2.70 8.06 7.21
C GLU A 108 2.27 6.75 6.53
N ILE A 109 3.12 6.25 5.62
CA ILE A 109 2.84 5.07 4.81
C ILE A 109 4.00 4.09 4.97
N HIS A 110 3.68 2.86 5.40
CA HIS A 110 4.67 1.82 5.62
C HIS A 110 4.18 0.45 5.14
N SER A 111 5.01 -0.25 4.37
CA SER A 111 4.74 -1.61 3.88
C SER A 111 3.38 -1.73 3.16
N CYS A 112 3.15 -0.87 2.18
CA CYS A 112 1.89 -0.83 1.45
C CYS A 112 2.07 -1.07 -0.05
N ILE A 113 1.00 -1.53 -0.68
CA ILE A 113 0.91 -1.64 -2.14
C ILE A 113 -0.29 -0.82 -2.60
N PHE A 114 -0.02 0.21 -3.40
CA PHE A 114 -1.04 1.03 -4.05
C PHE A 114 -1.19 0.64 -5.50
N GLN A 115 -2.39 0.27 -5.89
CA GLN A 115 -2.75 0.06 -7.28
C GLN A 115 -3.00 1.38 -8.01
N PRO A 116 -2.97 1.41 -9.36
CA PRO A 116 -3.12 2.63 -10.13
C PRO A 116 -4.37 3.45 -9.77
N TYR A 117 -4.27 4.77 -9.90
CA TYR A 117 -5.36 5.73 -9.69
C TYR A 117 -5.92 5.77 -8.26
N SER A 118 -5.21 5.22 -7.29
CA SER A 118 -5.65 5.23 -5.90
C SER A 118 -5.14 6.45 -5.15
N ASN A 119 -5.93 6.92 -4.19
CA ASN A 119 -5.64 8.14 -3.46
C ASN A 119 -5.71 7.93 -1.94
N LYS A 120 -4.63 8.24 -1.25
CA LYS A 120 -4.54 8.56 0.17
C LYS A 120 -3.91 9.93 0.30
N ALA A 121 -4.58 10.97 -0.20
CA ALA A 121 -4.01 12.29 -0.48
C ALA A 121 -3.91 13.22 0.75
N HIS A 122 -4.22 12.73 1.94
CA HIS A 122 -4.22 13.49 3.19
C HIS A 122 -3.53 12.71 4.31
N GLU A 123 -3.39 13.31 5.49
CA GLU A 123 -2.78 12.75 6.71
C GLU A 123 -3.45 11.45 7.18
N GLY A 124 -2.80 10.76 8.07
CA GLY A 124 -3.20 9.48 8.67
C GLY A 124 -2.18 8.38 8.40
N PHE A 125 -2.13 7.40 9.29
CA PHE A 125 -1.26 6.23 9.17
C PHE A 125 -1.89 5.16 8.27
N LEU A 126 -1.10 4.61 7.36
CA LEU A 126 -1.44 3.44 6.57
C LEU A 126 -0.28 2.45 6.62
N GLY A 127 -0.48 1.33 7.27
CA GLY A 127 0.56 0.31 7.43
C GLY A 127 0.12 -1.07 6.97
N ASN A 128 1.05 -1.82 6.36
CA ASN A 128 0.89 -3.21 5.95
C ASN A 128 -0.43 -3.49 5.22
N SER A 129 -0.74 -2.65 4.22
CA SER A 129 -2.04 -2.62 3.57
C SER A 129 -1.96 -2.71 2.05
N PHE A 130 -3.00 -3.26 1.46
CA PHE A 130 -3.20 -3.28 0.01
C PHE A 130 -4.33 -2.33 -0.38
N ILE A 131 -4.10 -1.46 -1.35
CA ILE A 131 -5.05 -0.45 -1.80
C ILE A 131 -5.34 -0.69 -3.29
N GLY A 132 -6.57 -1.07 -3.58
CA GLY A 132 -7.05 -1.34 -4.93
C GLY A 132 -7.16 -0.09 -5.80
N SER A 133 -7.22 -0.30 -7.11
CA SER A 133 -7.32 0.77 -8.10
C SER A 133 -8.56 1.63 -7.85
N TRP A 134 -8.45 2.94 -8.11
CA TRP A 134 -9.55 3.88 -7.96
C TRP A 134 -10.12 4.01 -6.54
N ALA A 135 -9.45 3.43 -5.54
CA ALA A 135 -9.80 3.66 -4.15
C ALA A 135 -9.46 5.10 -3.74
N ASN A 136 -10.33 5.70 -2.92
CA ASN A 136 -10.12 7.05 -2.40
C ASN A 136 -10.34 7.08 -0.89
N LEU A 137 -9.25 7.23 -0.15
CA LEU A 137 -9.27 7.32 1.30
C LEU A 137 -9.43 8.76 1.74
N GLY A 138 -10.52 9.05 2.45
CA GLY A 138 -10.80 10.38 3.00
C GLY A 138 -9.73 10.87 3.97
N ALA A 139 -9.64 12.17 4.18
CA ALA A 139 -8.68 12.79 5.10
C ALA A 139 -8.78 12.17 6.50
N GLY A 140 -7.65 11.95 7.15
CA GLY A 140 -7.59 11.28 8.46
C GLY A 140 -7.92 9.79 8.47
N THR A 141 -8.10 9.15 7.30
CA THR A 141 -8.24 7.70 7.27
C THR A 141 -6.97 7.04 7.79
N THR A 142 -7.13 6.21 8.82
CA THR A 142 -6.04 5.57 9.55
C THR A 142 -6.31 4.08 9.71
N THR A 143 -5.27 3.25 9.54
CA THR A 143 -5.35 1.80 9.79
C THR A 143 -4.58 1.45 11.05
N SER A 144 -5.13 0.53 11.86
CA SER A 144 -4.31 -0.21 12.81
C SER A 144 -3.66 -1.38 12.08
N ASN A 145 -2.38 -1.63 12.34
CA ASN A 145 -1.67 -2.77 11.77
C ASN A 145 -1.11 -3.74 12.83
N LEU A 146 -1.36 -3.48 14.12
CA LEU A 146 -0.89 -4.29 15.23
C LEU A 146 -2.02 -4.49 16.23
N LYS A 147 -2.22 -5.73 16.68
CA LYS A 147 -3.20 -6.05 17.73
C LYS A 147 -2.61 -5.77 19.11
N ASN A 148 -3.44 -5.33 20.05
CA ASN A 148 -3.01 -5.03 21.42
C ASN A 148 -2.38 -6.22 22.15
N ASN A 149 -2.73 -7.44 21.79
CA ASN A 149 -2.18 -8.67 22.38
C ASN A 149 -1.00 -9.26 21.59
N TYR A 150 -0.52 -8.58 20.56
CA TYR A 150 0.60 -9.01 19.70
C TYR A 150 0.44 -10.39 19.07
N SER A 151 -0.78 -10.93 18.98
CA SER A 151 -1.02 -12.18 18.25
C SER A 151 -1.07 -11.91 16.73
N SER A 152 -0.87 -12.96 15.94
CA SER A 152 -1.02 -12.89 14.48
C SER A 152 -2.40 -12.34 14.09
N VAL A 153 -2.45 -11.64 12.98
CA VAL A 153 -3.69 -11.05 12.48
C VAL A 153 -4.44 -12.09 11.66
N GLN A 154 -5.73 -12.22 11.94
CA GLN A 154 -6.63 -13.06 11.16
C GLN A 154 -7.49 -12.20 10.23
N VAL A 155 -7.67 -12.67 9.01
CA VAL A 155 -8.45 -12.02 7.96
C VAL A 155 -9.63 -12.90 7.58
N LYS A 156 -10.81 -12.32 7.45
CA LYS A 156 -11.96 -13.02 6.87
C LYS A 156 -11.87 -12.93 5.33
N TRP A 157 -11.58 -14.06 4.68
CA TRP A 157 -11.39 -14.16 3.24
C TRP A 157 -12.25 -15.29 2.67
N ASP A 158 -13.09 -14.99 1.69
CA ASP A 158 -14.05 -15.95 1.10
C ASP A 158 -14.87 -16.70 2.17
N GLY A 159 -15.33 -15.95 3.18
CA GLY A 159 -16.13 -16.50 4.28
C GLY A 159 -15.37 -17.31 5.32
N LYS A 160 -14.06 -17.52 5.12
CA LYS A 160 -13.19 -18.26 6.05
C LYS A 160 -12.31 -17.29 6.83
N LEU A 161 -12.04 -17.63 8.09
CA LEU A 161 -11.06 -16.91 8.90
C LEU A 161 -9.68 -17.53 8.65
N ILE A 162 -8.77 -16.74 8.07
CA ILE A 162 -7.42 -17.18 7.71
C ILE A 162 -6.41 -16.41 8.53
N ASP A 163 -5.46 -17.12 9.13
CA ASP A 163 -4.33 -16.51 9.83
C ASP A 163 -3.28 -16.06 8.81
N THR A 164 -2.90 -14.80 8.86
CA THR A 164 -1.88 -14.24 7.94
C THR A 164 -0.45 -14.65 8.29
N GLY A 165 -0.26 -15.29 9.46
CA GLY A 165 1.07 -15.61 9.98
C GLY A 165 1.89 -14.38 10.43
N SER A 166 1.33 -13.18 10.34
CA SER A 166 2.01 -11.93 10.70
C SER A 166 1.35 -11.22 11.87
N ILE A 167 2.16 -10.64 12.74
CA ILE A 167 1.70 -9.74 13.80
C ILE A 167 1.40 -8.33 13.27
N PHE A 168 1.99 -7.95 12.12
CA PHE A 168 1.74 -6.67 11.45
C PHE A 168 0.94 -6.89 10.19
N PHE A 169 -0.31 -6.47 10.20
CA PHE A 169 -1.17 -6.47 9.03
C PHE A 169 -2.29 -5.43 9.18
N GLY A 170 -2.42 -4.54 8.20
CA GLY A 170 -3.42 -3.48 8.17
C GLY A 170 -4.74 -3.91 7.54
N SER A 171 -4.97 -3.46 6.31
CA SER A 171 -6.24 -3.66 5.62
C SER A 171 -6.05 -4.03 4.15
N ILE A 172 -7.00 -4.79 3.61
CA ILE A 172 -7.18 -4.96 2.17
C ILE A 172 -8.34 -4.07 1.76
N ILE A 173 -8.05 -3.12 0.89
CA ILE A 173 -9.02 -2.15 0.39
C ILE A 173 -9.23 -2.44 -1.10
N GLY A 174 -10.43 -2.86 -1.44
CA GLY A 174 -10.80 -3.21 -2.81
C GLY A 174 -10.86 -2.01 -3.75
N GLU A 175 -11.03 -2.31 -5.02
CA GLU A 175 -11.14 -1.28 -6.05
C GLU A 175 -12.39 -0.41 -5.86
N HIS A 176 -12.30 0.84 -6.30
CA HIS A 176 -13.39 1.82 -6.22
C HIS A 176 -13.93 2.07 -4.80
N VAL A 177 -13.28 1.57 -3.76
CA VAL A 177 -13.66 1.84 -2.36
C VAL A 177 -13.47 3.32 -2.04
N LYS A 178 -14.40 3.87 -1.28
CA LYS A 178 -14.30 5.23 -0.77
C LYS A 178 -14.53 5.24 0.74
N THR A 179 -13.65 5.91 1.46
CA THR A 179 -13.84 6.13 2.90
C THR A 179 -14.17 7.59 3.19
N ALA A 180 -15.05 7.82 4.16
CA ALA A 180 -15.28 9.16 4.69
C ALA A 180 -14.03 9.69 5.42
N ILE A 181 -14.02 11.01 5.68
CA ILE A 181 -13.00 11.64 6.53
C ILE A 181 -13.03 11.03 7.94
N GLY A 182 -11.83 10.87 8.55
CA GLY A 182 -11.69 10.32 9.90
C GLY A 182 -12.03 8.84 10.04
N THR A 183 -12.05 8.08 8.95
CA THR A 183 -12.30 6.64 9.00
C THR A 183 -11.15 5.90 9.70
N ASN A 184 -11.48 5.11 10.73
CA ASN A 184 -10.54 4.24 11.43
C ASN A 184 -10.78 2.78 11.05
N LEU A 185 -9.73 2.10 10.58
CA LEU A 185 -9.78 0.70 10.18
C LEU A 185 -8.98 -0.17 11.15
N ASN A 186 -9.59 -1.26 11.61
CA ASN A 186 -8.90 -2.24 12.45
C ASN A 186 -7.93 -3.11 11.63
N THR A 187 -6.98 -3.73 12.33
CA THR A 187 -6.15 -4.79 11.75
C THR A 187 -7.03 -5.88 11.13
N GLY A 188 -6.63 -6.37 9.95
CA GLY A 188 -7.34 -7.46 9.27
C GLY A 188 -8.67 -7.05 8.63
N THR A 189 -8.93 -5.76 8.48
CA THR A 189 -10.13 -5.28 7.77
C THR A 189 -10.02 -5.55 6.29
N VAL A 190 -11.05 -6.18 5.71
CA VAL A 190 -11.21 -6.35 4.26
C VAL A 190 -12.43 -5.55 3.82
N ILE A 191 -12.22 -4.66 2.86
CA ILE A 191 -13.29 -3.85 2.24
C ILE A 191 -13.37 -4.26 0.78
N GLU A 192 -14.49 -4.83 0.40
CA GLU A 192 -14.71 -5.33 -0.96
C GLU A 192 -14.94 -4.22 -1.99
N LEU A 193 -14.89 -4.61 -3.25
CA LEU A 193 -15.06 -3.74 -4.42
C LEU A 193 -16.26 -2.78 -4.27
N GLY A 194 -16.04 -1.50 -4.54
CA GLY A 194 -17.08 -0.48 -4.66
C GLY A 194 -17.75 -0.05 -3.36
N CYS A 195 -17.29 -0.55 -2.22
CA CYS A 195 -17.84 -0.17 -0.91
C CYS A 195 -17.63 1.31 -0.60
N ASN A 196 -18.63 1.95 0.00
CA ASN A 196 -18.53 3.28 0.58
C ASN A 196 -18.61 3.17 2.11
N ILE A 197 -17.55 3.55 2.80
CA ILE A 197 -17.47 3.53 4.25
C ILE A 197 -17.83 4.92 4.78
N VAL A 198 -18.99 5.02 5.43
CA VAL A 198 -19.53 6.27 6.03
C VAL A 198 -19.85 5.97 7.49
N SER A 199 -18.84 5.79 8.32
CA SER A 199 -19.05 5.46 9.73
C SER A 199 -18.18 6.30 10.64
N GLN A 200 -18.74 6.69 11.80
CA GLN A 200 -17.99 7.33 12.89
C GLN A 200 -17.37 6.29 13.84
N SER A 201 -17.68 5.02 13.68
CA SER A 201 -17.11 3.90 14.42
C SER A 201 -16.28 3.01 13.48
N PHE A 202 -15.53 2.08 14.06
CA PHE A 202 -14.84 1.06 13.25
C PHE A 202 -15.85 0.29 12.41
N PRO A 203 -15.66 0.19 11.09
CA PRO A 203 -16.50 -0.67 10.28
C PRO A 203 -16.34 -2.15 10.73
N PRO A 204 -17.36 -2.99 10.51
CA PRO A 204 -17.23 -4.41 10.78
C PRO A 204 -16.11 -5.04 9.95
N ARG A 205 -15.52 -6.07 10.48
CA ARG A 205 -14.47 -6.88 9.82
C ARG A 205 -15.09 -7.87 8.86
#